data_be2faaba7a1373aec9833bc2a51f9371
#
_entry.id   be2faaba7a1373aec9833bc2a51f9371
#
_cell.length_a   1.000
_cell.length_b   1.000
_cell.length_c   1.000
_cell.angle_alpha   90.00
_cell.angle_beta   90.00
_cell.angle_gamma   90.00
#
_symmetry.space_group_name_H-M   'P 1'
#
loop_
_entity.id
_entity.type
_entity.pdbx_description
1 polymer ?
#
loop_
_entity_poly.entity_id
_entity_poly.type
_entity_poly.pdbx_seq_one_letter_code
_entity_poly.pdbx_strand_id
1 'polypeptide(L)'
;MAAWPENVNNKFYGLDGSAVENREATKYKSGRIIYHKINSAQKVNHSVLLRLNDAIKDSNGKTEFTRFLDWNETTNGTGTVPITLTDIEKKTGTKEYFVIVGNWKGQRHKEISLTLEEC
;
A
#
# COMPACT_ATOMS: atom_id res chain seq x y z
N MET A 1 5.99 -7.94 12.77
CA MET A 1 5.25 -7.59 11.57
C MET A 1 3.94 -6.92 11.91
N ALA A 2 3.66 -5.82 11.28
CA ALA A 2 2.40 -5.11 11.49
C ALA A 2 1.31 -5.65 10.56
N ALA A 3 0.07 -5.56 10.98
CA ALA A 3 -1.07 -6.05 10.24
C ALA A 3 -2.06 -4.92 9.95
N TRP A 4 -2.94 -5.16 8.99
CA TRP A 4 -4.06 -4.28 8.70
C TRP A 4 -4.97 -4.18 9.93
N PRO A 5 -5.54 -2.99 10.21
CA PRO A 5 -6.35 -2.82 11.42
C PRO A 5 -7.60 -3.71 11.41
N GLU A 6 -7.96 -4.21 12.59
CA GLU A 6 -9.16 -5.01 12.75
C GLU A 6 -10.43 -4.18 12.51
N ASN A 7 -11.46 -4.82 11.98
CA ASN A 7 -12.76 -4.20 11.71
C ASN A 7 -12.67 -2.97 10.79
N VAL A 8 -11.69 -2.95 9.93
CA VAL A 8 -11.52 -1.94 8.88
C VAL A 8 -11.50 -2.66 7.53
N ASN A 9 -12.28 -2.15 6.58
CA ASN A 9 -12.35 -2.72 5.25
C ASN A 9 -10.95 -2.80 4.61
N ASN A 10 -10.65 -3.93 4.00
CA ASN A 10 -9.38 -4.16 3.27
C ASN A 10 -9.61 -4.48 1.79
N LYS A 11 -10.80 -4.21 1.29
CA LYS A 11 -11.15 -4.45 -0.11
C LYS A 11 -10.77 -3.23 -0.94
N PHE A 12 -9.63 -3.33 -1.60
CA PHE A 12 -9.13 -2.27 -2.48
C PHE A 12 -9.80 -2.36 -3.85
N TYR A 13 -9.98 -1.21 -4.49
CA TYR A 13 -10.50 -1.11 -5.85
C TYR A 13 -9.76 -0.02 -6.61
N GLY A 14 -10.06 0.13 -7.90
CA GLY A 14 -9.35 1.10 -8.74
C GLY A 14 -7.85 0.81 -8.82
N LEU A 15 -7.50 -0.48 -8.90
CA LEU A 15 -6.12 -0.94 -8.82
C LEU A 15 -5.32 -0.52 -10.04
N ASP A 16 -4.20 0.15 -9.79
CA ASP A 16 -3.27 0.58 -10.82
C ASP A 16 -1.85 0.21 -10.38
N GLY A 17 -1.17 -0.59 -11.19
CA GLY A 17 0.15 -1.12 -10.86
C GLY A 17 1.25 -0.44 -11.67
N SER A 18 2.40 -0.26 -11.05
CA SER A 18 3.60 0.28 -11.67
C SER A 18 4.82 -0.52 -11.25
N ALA A 19 5.52 -1.10 -12.21
CA ALA A 19 6.74 -1.85 -11.93
C ALA A 19 7.87 -0.90 -11.53
N VAL A 20 8.56 -1.25 -10.45
CA VAL A 20 9.77 -0.55 -10.04
C VAL A 20 10.91 -1.02 -10.92
N GLU A 21 11.71 -0.10 -11.44
CA GLU A 21 12.85 -0.48 -12.26
C GLU A 21 13.80 -1.41 -11.50
N ASN A 22 14.09 -2.57 -12.09
CA ASN A 22 14.86 -3.64 -11.47
C ASN A 22 16.15 -3.94 -12.21
N ARG A 23 16.71 -2.92 -12.86
CA ARG A 23 17.94 -3.08 -13.60
C ARG A 23 18.89 -1.90 -13.39
N GLU A 24 20.16 -2.21 -13.45
CA GLU A 24 21.22 -1.22 -13.39
C GLU A 24 22.08 -1.36 -14.64
N ALA A 25 22.46 -0.24 -15.24
CA ALA A 25 23.24 -0.23 -16.48
C ALA A 25 24.73 -0.02 -16.17
N THR A 26 25.57 -0.81 -16.82
CA THR A 26 27.02 -0.57 -16.86
C THR A 26 27.41 -0.20 -18.30
N LYS A 27 28.02 0.98 -18.44
CA LYS A 27 28.47 1.49 -19.75
C LYS A 27 29.98 1.28 -19.89
N TYR A 28 30.38 0.79 -21.03
CA TYR A 28 31.80 0.60 -21.39
C TYR A 28 32.25 1.68 -22.36
N LYS A 29 33.57 1.89 -22.40
CA LYS A 29 34.19 2.88 -23.32
C LYS A 29 33.87 2.61 -24.81
N SER A 30 33.61 1.37 -25.17
CA SER A 30 33.22 0.98 -26.53
C SER A 30 31.80 1.43 -26.91
N GLY A 31 31.02 2.00 -25.96
CA GLY A 31 29.62 2.34 -26.15
C GLY A 31 28.66 1.19 -25.84
N ARG A 32 29.19 0.03 -25.47
CA ARG A 32 28.37 -1.12 -25.07
C ARG A 32 27.73 -0.87 -23.71
N ILE A 33 26.46 -1.27 -23.57
CA ILE A 33 25.70 -1.20 -22.32
C ILE A 33 25.30 -2.62 -21.92
N ILE A 34 25.53 -2.97 -20.67
CA ILE A 34 25.05 -4.23 -20.08
C ILE A 34 24.13 -3.90 -18.90
N TYR A 35 22.99 -4.59 -18.83
CA TYR A 35 22.03 -4.43 -17.74
C TYR A 35 22.14 -5.60 -16.77
N HIS A 36 22.04 -5.28 -15.49
CA HIS A 36 22.05 -6.23 -14.39
C HIS A 36 20.76 -6.13 -13.60
N LYS A 37 20.24 -7.25 -13.13
CA LYS A 37 19.14 -7.28 -12.17
C LYS A 37 19.59 -6.73 -10.81
N ILE A 38 18.78 -5.85 -10.22
CA ILE A 38 19.01 -5.33 -8.85
C ILE A 38 18.50 -6.33 -7.82
N ASN A 39 17.30 -6.89 -8.03
CA ASN A 39 16.67 -7.86 -7.14
C ASN A 39 16.32 -9.13 -7.93
N SER A 40 16.16 -10.25 -7.22
CA SER A 40 15.77 -11.52 -7.82
C SER A 40 14.37 -11.46 -8.45
N ALA A 41 13.47 -10.66 -7.90
CA ALA A 41 12.13 -10.43 -8.44
C ALA A 41 11.87 -8.93 -8.56
N GLN A 42 11.16 -8.53 -9.59
CA GLN A 42 10.77 -7.14 -9.79
C GLN A 42 9.68 -6.76 -8.78
N LYS A 43 9.87 -5.62 -8.10
CA LYS A 43 8.88 -5.07 -7.20
C LYS A 43 7.84 -4.25 -7.96
N VAL A 44 6.64 -4.17 -7.40
CA VAL A 44 5.51 -3.45 -8.01
C VAL A 44 4.91 -2.52 -6.98
N ASN A 45 4.68 -1.27 -7.38
CA ASN A 45 3.92 -0.31 -6.59
C ASN A 45 2.49 -0.28 -7.10
N HIS A 46 1.54 -0.16 -6.19
CA HIS A 46 0.11 -0.12 -6.51
C HIS A 46 -0.52 1.15 -6.01
N SER A 47 -1.35 1.77 -6.85
CA SER A 47 -2.26 2.84 -6.44
C SER A 47 -3.65 2.24 -6.34
N VAL A 48 -4.27 2.37 -5.18
CA VAL A 48 -5.59 1.78 -4.92
C VAL A 48 -6.51 2.79 -4.25
N LEU A 49 -7.80 2.50 -4.29
CA LEU A 49 -8.81 3.24 -3.56
C LEU A 49 -9.41 2.33 -2.49
N LEU A 50 -9.72 2.91 -1.36
CA LEU A 50 -10.34 2.22 -0.23
C LEU A 50 -11.54 3.02 0.23
N ARG A 51 -12.69 2.35 0.42
CA ARG A 51 -13.89 2.99 0.95
C ARG A 51 -14.13 2.58 2.39
N LEU A 52 -14.21 3.55 3.28
CA LEU A 52 -14.46 3.35 4.69
C LEU A 52 -15.72 4.10 5.13
N ASN A 53 -16.43 3.52 6.10
CA ASN A 53 -17.60 4.15 6.69
C ASN A 53 -17.16 5.18 7.72
N ASP A 54 -17.75 6.38 7.67
CA ASP A 54 -17.48 7.46 8.62
C ASP A 54 -18.76 7.94 9.30
N ALA A 55 -19.82 7.13 9.30
CA ALA A 55 -21.10 7.47 9.90
C ALA A 55 -21.41 6.62 11.14
N ILE A 56 -21.06 5.33 11.11
CA ILE A 56 -21.36 4.39 12.18
C ILE A 56 -20.21 4.38 13.19
N LYS A 57 -20.53 4.70 14.44
CA LYS A 57 -19.57 4.71 15.55
C LYS A 57 -19.59 3.38 16.30
N ASP A 58 -18.42 2.95 16.75
CA ASP A 58 -18.29 1.79 17.62
C ASP A 58 -18.59 2.14 19.09
N SER A 59 -18.37 1.19 20.00
CA SER A 59 -18.58 1.39 21.43
C SER A 59 -17.68 2.49 22.03
N ASN A 60 -16.57 2.82 21.39
CA ASN A 60 -15.65 3.87 21.81
C ASN A 60 -15.93 5.22 21.12
N GLY A 61 -16.98 5.31 20.34
CA GLY A 61 -17.35 6.50 19.60
C GLY A 61 -16.50 6.77 18.36
N LYS A 62 -15.79 5.77 17.88
CA LYS A 62 -14.93 5.88 16.69
C LYS A 62 -15.58 5.22 15.47
N THR A 63 -15.47 5.89 14.33
CA THR A 63 -15.89 5.32 13.04
C THR A 63 -14.79 4.45 12.44
N GLU A 64 -15.13 3.67 11.43
CA GLU A 64 -14.16 2.86 10.69
C GLU A 64 -13.02 3.73 10.14
N PHE A 65 -13.36 4.89 9.58
CA PHE A 65 -12.39 5.84 9.06
C PHE A 65 -11.47 6.38 10.17
N THR A 66 -12.02 6.74 11.32
CA THR A 66 -11.23 7.23 12.46
C THR A 66 -10.27 6.16 12.96
N ARG A 67 -10.73 4.91 13.07
CA ARG A 67 -9.86 3.78 13.46
C ARG A 67 -8.72 3.59 12.47
N PHE A 68 -9.00 3.75 11.18
CA PHE A 68 -7.96 3.66 10.15
C PHE A 68 -6.92 4.77 10.28
N LEU A 69 -7.34 6.00 10.54
CA LEU A 69 -6.42 7.13 10.75
C LEU A 69 -5.55 6.92 11.99
N ASP A 70 -6.14 6.45 13.09
CA ASP A 70 -5.38 6.13 14.31
C ASP A 70 -4.33 5.04 14.03
N TRP A 71 -4.72 4.00 13.31
CA TRP A 71 -3.80 2.94 12.90
C TRP A 71 -2.67 3.49 12.03
N ASN A 72 -2.98 4.40 11.11
CA ASN A 72 -1.97 5.00 10.24
C ASN A 72 -0.91 5.77 11.03
N GLU A 73 -1.32 6.50 12.05
CA GLU A 73 -0.39 7.28 12.88
C GLU A 73 0.41 6.41 13.85
N THR A 74 -0.15 5.31 14.32
CA THR A 74 0.49 4.43 15.32
C THR A 74 1.18 3.23 14.68
N THR A 75 0.42 2.21 14.32
CA THR A 75 0.96 0.93 13.84
C THR A 75 1.64 1.05 12.48
N ASN A 76 1.05 1.79 11.56
CA ASN A 76 1.60 1.99 10.23
C ASN A 76 2.78 2.97 10.21
N GLY A 77 2.89 3.81 11.23
CA GLY A 77 3.94 4.83 11.31
C GLY A 77 3.96 5.75 10.09
N THR A 78 2.79 6.12 9.57
CA THR A 78 2.62 6.97 8.37
C THR A 78 3.33 6.44 7.11
N GLY A 79 3.38 5.12 6.98
CA GLY A 79 3.98 4.45 5.82
C GLY A 79 5.42 4.03 6.01
N THR A 80 5.92 4.02 7.24
CA THR A 80 7.32 3.63 7.53
C THR A 80 7.46 2.21 8.04
N VAL A 81 6.36 1.54 8.36
CA VAL A 81 6.35 0.17 8.90
C VAL A 81 5.79 -0.78 7.85
N PRO A 82 6.47 -1.89 7.54
CA PRO A 82 5.94 -2.90 6.61
C PRO A 82 4.66 -3.52 7.14
N ILE A 83 3.64 -3.58 6.30
CA ILE A 83 2.33 -4.15 6.63
C ILE A 83 2.14 -5.43 5.82
N THR A 84 1.76 -6.51 6.48
CA THR A 84 1.49 -7.79 5.83
C THR A 84 0.08 -7.78 5.24
N LEU A 85 -0.01 -7.94 3.93
CA LEU A 85 -1.28 -8.02 3.19
C LEU A 85 -1.26 -9.23 2.28
N THR A 86 -2.43 -9.64 1.81
CA THR A 86 -2.53 -10.60 0.72
C THR A 86 -1.90 -10.01 -0.54
N ASP A 87 -1.15 -10.82 -1.28
CA ASP A 87 -0.53 -10.38 -2.54
C ASP A 87 -1.59 -9.76 -3.45
N ILE A 88 -1.41 -8.49 -3.79
CA ILE A 88 -2.40 -7.71 -4.55
C ILE A 88 -2.57 -8.25 -5.96
N GLU A 89 -1.50 -8.66 -6.61
CA GLU A 89 -1.53 -9.16 -7.98
C GLU A 89 -2.01 -10.60 -8.07
N LYS A 90 -1.40 -11.48 -7.28
CA LYS A 90 -1.68 -12.92 -7.34
C LYS A 90 -2.91 -13.31 -6.54
N LYS A 91 -3.32 -12.48 -5.58
CA LYS A 91 -4.49 -12.70 -4.69
C LYS A 91 -4.37 -13.95 -3.82
N THR A 92 -3.20 -14.54 -3.75
CA THR A 92 -2.88 -15.70 -2.90
C THR A 92 -1.54 -15.47 -2.21
N GLY A 93 -1.40 -16.00 -1.00
CA GLY A 93 -0.21 -15.76 -0.20
C GLY A 93 -0.18 -14.36 0.38
N THR A 94 0.93 -14.03 1.02
CA THR A 94 1.11 -12.72 1.67
C THR A 94 2.37 -12.03 1.17
N LYS A 95 2.33 -10.71 1.17
CA LYS A 95 3.48 -9.85 0.92
C LYS A 95 3.46 -8.69 1.90
N GLU A 96 4.60 -8.05 2.05
CA GLU A 96 4.73 -6.85 2.87
C GLU A 96 4.75 -5.61 1.99
N TYR A 97 4.00 -4.60 2.43
CA TYR A 97 3.91 -3.33 1.73
C TYR A 97 4.04 -2.17 2.72
N PHE A 98 4.64 -1.09 2.25
CA PHE A 98 4.49 0.21 2.92
C PHE A 98 3.19 0.83 2.43
N VAL A 99 2.29 1.16 3.36
CA VAL A 99 0.99 1.74 3.06
C VAL A 99 1.06 3.24 3.24
N ILE A 100 0.98 3.98 2.14
CA ILE A 100 1.04 5.44 2.15
C ILE A 100 -0.36 5.98 1.93
N VAL A 101 -0.87 6.70 2.93
CA VAL A 101 -2.19 7.31 2.87
C VAL A 101 -2.10 8.64 2.13
N GLY A 102 -2.86 8.75 1.05
CA GLY A 102 -2.95 9.97 0.27
C GLY A 102 -4.17 10.80 0.64
N ASN A 103 -4.90 11.26 -0.35
CA ASN A 103 -6.07 12.10 -0.17
C ASN A 103 -7.33 11.26 0.09
N TRP A 104 -8.30 11.87 0.75
CA TRP A 104 -9.62 11.27 0.91
C TRP A 104 -10.72 12.31 0.67
N LYS A 105 -11.92 11.81 0.34
CA LYS A 105 -13.09 12.64 0.09
C LYS A 105 -14.36 11.91 0.51
N GLY A 106 -15.43 12.65 0.71
CA GLY A 106 -16.74 12.15 1.09
C GLY A 106 -17.12 12.53 2.52
N GLN A 107 -18.36 12.26 2.89
CA GLN A 107 -18.89 12.56 4.23
C GLN A 107 -19.19 11.30 5.03
N ARG A 108 -20.20 10.53 4.62
CA ARG A 108 -20.58 9.30 5.31
C ARG A 108 -19.68 8.14 4.94
N HIS A 109 -19.20 8.13 3.70
CA HIS A 109 -18.26 7.14 3.19
C HIS A 109 -17.03 7.90 2.68
N LYS A 110 -15.89 7.59 3.23
CA LYS A 110 -14.62 8.17 2.80
C LYS A 110 -13.99 7.29 1.74
N GLU A 111 -13.67 7.89 0.61
CA GLU A 111 -12.87 7.26 -0.42
C GLU A 111 -11.44 7.74 -0.27
N ILE A 112 -10.54 6.83 0.02
CA ILE A 112 -9.15 7.14 0.37
C ILE A 112 -8.24 6.61 -0.73
N SER A 113 -7.35 7.48 -1.21
CA SER A 113 -6.28 7.07 -2.13
C SER A 113 -5.11 6.52 -1.33
N LEU A 114 -4.69 5.32 -1.64
CA LEU A 114 -3.54 4.68 -1.02
C LEU A 114 -2.49 4.33 -2.06
N THR A 115 -1.24 4.40 -1.67
CA THR A 115 -0.13 3.82 -2.43
C THR A 115 0.45 2.67 -1.62
N LEU A 116 0.54 1.51 -2.24
CA LEU A 116 1.13 0.32 -1.64
C LEU A 116 2.47 0.07 -2.32
N GLU A 117 3.56 0.32 -1.59
CA GLU A 117 4.90 0.07 -2.08
C GLU A 117 5.37 -1.29 -1.59
N GLU A 118 5.67 -2.20 -2.51
CA GLU A 118 6.18 -3.52 -2.15
C GLU A 118 7.56 -3.38 -1.50
N CYS A 119 7.73 -4.04 -0.36
CA CYS A 119 8.99 -4.03 0.37
C CYS A 119 10.08 -4.86 -0.29
#